data_101b8b79c9b2160ee4f72441ca1bb881
#
_entry.id   101b8b79c9b2160ee4f72441ca1bb881
#
_cell.length_a   1.000
_cell.length_b   1.000
_cell.length_c   1.000
_cell.angle_alpha   90.00
_cell.angle_beta   90.00
_cell.angle_gamma   90.00
#
_symmetry.space_group_name_H-M   'P 1'
#
loop_
_entity.id
_entity.type
_entity.pdbx_description
1 polymer ?
#
loop_
_entity_poly.entity_id
_entity_poly.type
_entity_poly.pdbx_seq_one_letter_code
_entity_poly.pdbx_strand_id
1 'polypeptide(L)'
;MLKREIAIIGLGLAGQTVAYGFQKKNYPTYLINGSAQDNSTLSGAKNVLVLDGYDGLAGQREFAYEALKNNKTILQKISQIEQKIVVCIASGGGSTGSGSIPLICDILAADPEKVIVPVLLMPRKDEPIQKRLNAYNVAKEISETEGIGATIFINNESYDSLQQINSRLICMLDAFFTDNSHSLGANFDDSEKEKMLKDKGAFVIAMLSNNNTDNQAVSTEDMIQSLTAKNIFLPINNDGVVSNIGI
;
A
#
# COMPACT_ATOMS: atom_id res chain seq x y z
N MET A 1 -4.20 -16.59 -2.99
CA MET A 1 -4.06 -15.94 -4.32
C MET A 1 -2.68 -16.20 -4.91
N LEU A 2 -2.56 -16.26 -6.22
CA LEU A 2 -1.25 -16.42 -6.86
C LEU A 2 -0.56 -15.06 -6.99
N LYS A 3 0.72 -14.98 -6.62
CA LYS A 3 1.52 -13.73 -6.70
C LYS A 3 1.50 -13.08 -8.08
N ARG A 4 1.44 -13.87 -9.15
CA ARG A 4 1.37 -13.38 -10.54
C ARG A 4 0.06 -12.66 -10.89
N GLU A 5 -0.98 -12.82 -10.08
CA GLU A 5 -2.30 -12.18 -10.25
C GLU A 5 -2.40 -10.83 -9.54
N ILE A 6 -1.33 -10.45 -8.84
CA ILE A 6 -1.25 -9.22 -8.05
C ILE A 6 -0.12 -8.37 -8.58
N ALA A 7 -0.40 -7.14 -8.99
CA ALA A 7 0.61 -6.15 -9.33
C ALA A 7 0.88 -5.21 -8.15
N ILE A 8 2.13 -4.84 -7.96
CA ILE A 8 2.55 -3.86 -6.94
C ILE A 8 3.15 -2.64 -7.64
N ILE A 9 2.57 -1.48 -7.44
CA ILE A 9 3.08 -0.21 -7.97
C ILE A 9 3.69 0.57 -6.82
N GLY A 10 4.96 0.92 -6.93
CA GLY A 10 5.68 1.75 -5.95
C GLY A 10 5.92 3.15 -6.51
N LEU A 11 5.45 4.18 -5.81
CA LEU A 11 5.48 5.57 -6.25
C LEU A 11 6.38 6.42 -5.34
N GLY A 12 7.38 7.05 -5.93
CA GLY A 12 8.41 7.79 -5.21
C GLY A 12 9.34 6.87 -4.40
N LEU A 13 10.37 7.42 -3.75
CA LEU A 13 11.40 6.64 -3.05
C LEU A 13 10.83 5.63 -2.05
N ALA A 14 9.94 6.06 -1.16
CA ALA A 14 9.41 5.19 -0.12
C ALA A 14 8.53 4.07 -0.72
N GLY A 15 7.64 4.41 -1.66
CA GLY A 15 6.80 3.42 -2.35
C GLY A 15 7.63 2.42 -3.16
N GLN A 16 8.63 2.90 -3.89
CA GLN A 16 9.55 2.03 -4.63
C GLN A 16 10.32 1.07 -3.71
N THR A 17 10.78 1.55 -2.56
CA THR A 17 11.54 0.72 -1.60
C THR A 17 10.70 -0.46 -1.12
N VAL A 18 9.43 -0.22 -0.79
CA VAL A 18 8.51 -1.28 -0.38
C VAL A 18 8.17 -2.20 -1.56
N ALA A 19 7.82 -1.65 -2.71
CA ALA A 19 7.50 -2.43 -3.91
C ALA A 19 8.68 -3.30 -4.38
N TYR A 20 9.90 -2.80 -4.27
CA TYR A 20 11.10 -3.60 -4.56
C TYR A 20 11.25 -4.80 -3.61
N GLY A 21 10.84 -4.68 -2.36
CA GLY A 21 10.74 -5.81 -1.44
C GLY A 21 9.77 -6.89 -1.93
N PHE A 22 8.62 -6.50 -2.52
CA PHE A 22 7.69 -7.43 -3.17
C PHE A 22 8.27 -8.03 -4.45
N GLN A 23 9.04 -7.27 -5.24
CA GLN A 23 9.73 -7.81 -6.41
C GLN A 23 10.66 -8.96 -6.05
N LYS A 24 11.38 -8.86 -4.93
CA LYS A 24 12.22 -9.95 -4.39
C LYS A 24 11.42 -11.19 -3.98
N LYS A 25 10.13 -11.02 -3.73
CA LYS A 25 9.17 -12.10 -3.45
C LYS A 25 8.45 -12.61 -4.70
N ASN A 26 8.89 -12.18 -5.91
CA ASN A 26 8.36 -12.57 -7.21
C ASN A 26 6.95 -12.04 -7.53
N TYR A 27 6.57 -10.88 -7.01
CA TYR A 27 5.39 -10.16 -7.48
C TYR A 27 5.71 -9.35 -8.74
N PRO A 28 4.80 -9.25 -9.73
CA PRO A 28 4.84 -8.22 -10.76
C PRO A 28 4.91 -6.83 -10.14
N THR A 29 5.93 -6.04 -10.50
CA THR A 29 6.12 -4.70 -9.90
C THR A 29 6.37 -3.64 -10.95
N TYR A 30 5.94 -2.42 -10.64
CA TYR A 30 6.17 -1.20 -11.41
C TYR A 30 6.69 -0.13 -10.45
N LEU A 31 7.89 0.37 -10.69
CA LEU A 31 8.59 1.31 -9.82
C LEU A 31 8.67 2.66 -10.50
N ILE A 32 7.95 3.67 -9.98
CA ILE A 32 7.79 4.98 -10.63
C ILE A 32 8.40 6.06 -9.75
N ASN A 33 9.39 6.80 -10.26
CA ASN A 33 10.01 7.93 -9.55
C ASN A 33 10.64 8.92 -10.54
N GLY A 34 10.71 10.20 -10.15
CA GLY A 34 11.37 11.25 -10.91
C GLY A 34 12.88 11.37 -10.63
N SER A 35 13.37 10.88 -9.49
CA SER A 35 14.77 11.01 -9.08
C SER A 35 15.64 9.88 -9.63
N ALA A 36 16.61 10.22 -10.48
CA ALA A 36 17.60 9.26 -10.95
C ALA A 36 18.51 8.74 -9.83
N GLN A 37 18.81 9.58 -8.84
CA GLN A 37 19.59 9.20 -7.67
C GLN A 37 18.87 8.16 -6.82
N ASP A 38 17.58 8.35 -6.54
CA ASP A 38 16.77 7.40 -5.78
C ASP A 38 16.70 6.05 -6.52
N ASN A 39 16.48 6.08 -7.83
CA ASN A 39 16.42 4.87 -8.66
C ASN A 39 17.72 4.07 -8.62
N SER A 40 18.87 4.73 -8.51
CA SER A 40 20.19 4.07 -8.42
C SER A 40 20.36 3.25 -7.13
N THR A 41 19.60 3.52 -6.09
CA THR A 41 19.65 2.77 -4.81
C THR A 41 19.01 1.39 -4.91
N LEU A 42 18.21 1.13 -5.95
CA LEU A 42 17.46 -0.12 -6.15
C LEU A 42 18.20 -1.04 -7.13
N SER A 43 19.38 -1.50 -6.73
CA SER A 43 20.23 -2.37 -7.57
C SER A 43 19.51 -3.66 -7.98
N GLY A 44 19.43 -3.91 -9.30
CA GLY A 44 18.75 -5.08 -9.85
C GLY A 44 17.21 -4.97 -9.93
N ALA A 45 16.64 -3.80 -9.65
CA ALA A 45 15.21 -3.57 -9.83
C ALA A 45 14.80 -3.65 -11.30
N LYS A 46 13.64 -4.25 -11.56
CA LYS A 46 13.03 -4.37 -12.89
C LYS A 46 11.83 -3.43 -12.98
N ASN A 47 11.45 -3.07 -14.22
CA ASN A 47 10.32 -2.19 -14.51
C ASN A 47 10.39 -0.85 -13.77
N VAL A 48 11.57 -0.23 -13.76
CA VAL A 48 11.76 1.13 -13.26
C VAL A 48 11.31 2.11 -14.34
N LEU A 49 10.33 2.94 -14.00
CA LEU A 49 9.73 3.94 -14.88
C LEU A 49 10.12 5.34 -14.35
N VAL A 50 10.84 6.10 -15.15
CA VAL A 50 11.34 7.42 -14.74
C VAL A 50 10.37 8.50 -15.20
N LEU A 51 9.99 9.39 -14.28
CA LEU A 51 9.25 10.61 -14.58
C LEU A 51 10.25 11.65 -15.07
N ASP A 52 10.44 11.74 -16.39
CA ASP A 52 11.40 12.64 -17.00
C ASP A 52 11.07 14.12 -16.76
N GLY A 53 12.11 14.95 -16.59
CA GLY A 53 12.01 16.40 -16.46
C GLY A 53 11.68 16.92 -15.06
N TYR A 54 11.63 16.03 -14.05
CA TYR A 54 11.26 16.38 -12.68
C TYR A 54 12.23 15.80 -11.65
N ASP A 55 13.45 16.29 -11.66
CA ASP A 55 14.46 15.93 -10.68
C ASP A 55 14.33 16.87 -9.46
N GLY A 56 13.78 16.32 -8.35
CA GLY A 56 13.62 17.05 -7.10
C GLY A 56 12.40 18.00 -7.05
N LEU A 57 11.25 17.48 -6.63
CA LEU A 57 9.96 18.22 -6.60
C LEU A 57 9.78 19.12 -5.35
N ALA A 58 10.82 19.28 -4.52
CA ALA A 58 10.82 20.17 -3.34
C ALA A 58 9.56 20.08 -2.45
N GLY A 59 8.94 18.91 -2.33
CA GLY A 59 7.73 18.70 -1.53
C GLY A 59 6.41 19.11 -2.22
N GLN A 60 6.45 19.59 -3.47
CA GLN A 60 5.26 20.03 -4.20
C GLN A 60 4.66 18.86 -4.98
N ARG A 61 3.53 18.37 -4.53
CA ARG A 61 2.84 17.21 -5.10
C ARG A 61 2.19 17.49 -6.45
N GLU A 62 1.81 18.72 -6.70
CA GLU A 62 1.16 19.18 -7.93
C GLU A 62 2.06 18.99 -9.16
N PHE A 63 3.37 19.22 -9.00
CA PHE A 63 4.34 18.97 -10.07
C PHE A 63 4.47 17.47 -10.40
N ALA A 64 4.38 16.57 -9.41
CA ALA A 64 4.39 15.15 -9.67
C ALA A 64 3.14 14.70 -10.44
N TYR A 65 1.98 15.25 -10.09
CA TYR A 65 0.74 15.00 -10.82
C TYR A 65 0.85 15.43 -12.29
N GLU A 66 1.31 16.66 -12.56
CA GLU A 66 1.48 17.15 -13.92
C GLU A 66 2.54 16.37 -14.71
N ALA A 67 3.64 15.99 -14.06
CA ALA A 67 4.68 15.15 -14.64
C ALA A 67 4.11 13.83 -15.13
N LEU A 68 3.36 13.15 -14.28
CA LEU A 68 2.76 11.88 -14.60
C LEU A 68 1.69 12.02 -15.69
N LYS A 69 0.81 13.01 -15.58
CA LYS A 69 -0.24 13.30 -16.55
C LYS A 69 0.32 13.53 -17.97
N ASN A 70 1.49 14.13 -18.07
CA ASN A 70 2.16 14.37 -19.34
C ASN A 70 2.99 13.18 -19.83
N ASN A 71 3.23 12.17 -19.00
CA ASN A 71 4.03 10.99 -19.38
C ASN A 71 3.17 9.86 -19.96
N LYS A 72 2.84 10.01 -21.25
CA LYS A 72 1.98 9.04 -21.97
C LYS A 72 2.50 7.60 -21.91
N THR A 73 3.82 7.41 -21.91
CA THR A 73 4.43 6.07 -21.85
C THR A 73 4.15 5.37 -20.54
N ILE A 74 4.27 6.08 -19.42
CA ILE A 74 3.96 5.51 -18.10
C ILE A 74 2.45 5.25 -17.99
N LEU A 75 1.61 6.21 -18.37
CA LEU A 75 0.15 6.06 -18.31
C LEU A 75 -0.32 4.86 -19.13
N GLN A 76 0.23 4.66 -20.33
CA GLN A 76 -0.10 3.51 -21.17
C GLN A 76 0.33 2.19 -20.50
N LYS A 77 1.54 2.13 -19.92
CA LYS A 77 1.99 0.92 -19.19
C LYS A 77 1.09 0.59 -18.01
N ILE A 78 0.63 1.60 -17.28
CA ILE A 78 -0.27 1.41 -16.15
C ILE A 78 -1.65 0.92 -16.59
N SER A 79 -2.22 1.51 -17.64
CA SER A 79 -3.52 1.08 -18.17
C SER A 79 -3.50 -0.34 -18.77
N GLN A 80 -2.33 -0.86 -19.11
CA GLN A 80 -2.12 -2.20 -19.65
C GLN A 80 -1.77 -3.27 -18.59
N ILE A 81 -1.81 -2.92 -17.30
CA ILE A 81 -1.60 -3.90 -16.24
C ILE A 81 -2.72 -4.95 -16.29
N GLU A 82 -2.37 -6.20 -16.51
CA GLU A 82 -3.33 -7.31 -16.66
C GLU A 82 -3.82 -7.85 -15.30
N GLN A 83 -3.04 -7.67 -14.23
CA GLN A 83 -3.36 -8.18 -12.91
C GLN A 83 -4.68 -7.59 -12.40
N LYS A 84 -5.53 -8.45 -11.85
CA LYS A 84 -6.83 -8.08 -11.30
C LYS A 84 -6.68 -7.24 -10.03
N ILE A 85 -5.74 -7.63 -9.15
CA ILE A 85 -5.47 -6.91 -7.90
C ILE A 85 -4.25 -6.02 -8.10
N VAL A 86 -4.38 -4.73 -7.84
CA VAL A 86 -3.30 -3.76 -7.97
C VAL A 86 -3.11 -3.00 -6.66
N VAL A 87 -1.96 -3.20 -6.04
CA VAL A 87 -1.58 -2.51 -4.80
C VAL A 87 -0.71 -1.31 -5.15
N CYS A 88 -1.18 -0.11 -4.86
CA CYS A 88 -0.48 1.14 -5.14
C CYS A 88 0.13 1.71 -3.87
N ILE A 89 1.47 1.73 -3.75
CA ILE A 89 2.18 2.10 -2.54
C ILE A 89 2.86 3.46 -2.72
N ALA A 90 2.57 4.40 -1.84
CA ALA A 90 3.15 5.74 -1.86
C ALA A 90 3.39 6.30 -0.45
N SER A 91 4.37 7.20 -0.30
CA SER A 91 4.41 8.07 0.86
C SER A 91 3.31 9.12 0.75
N GLY A 92 2.47 9.23 1.76
CA GLY A 92 1.49 10.31 1.84
C GLY A 92 2.13 11.69 1.92
N GLY A 93 3.27 11.82 2.59
CA GLY A 93 3.95 13.11 2.80
C GLY A 93 4.92 13.53 1.70
N GLY A 94 5.40 12.60 0.86
CA GLY A 94 6.32 12.90 -0.23
C GLY A 94 5.64 13.60 -1.42
N SER A 95 6.42 14.26 -2.29
CA SER A 95 5.88 14.91 -3.49
C SER A 95 5.48 13.90 -4.57
N THR A 96 6.42 13.07 -5.02
CA THR A 96 6.20 12.12 -6.12
C THR A 96 5.09 11.13 -5.80
N GLY A 97 5.15 10.47 -4.64
CA GLY A 97 4.16 9.46 -4.26
C GLY A 97 2.77 10.06 -4.09
N SER A 98 2.63 11.10 -3.26
CA SER A 98 1.33 11.69 -2.93
C SER A 98 0.68 12.41 -4.13
N GLY A 99 1.49 12.95 -5.05
CA GLY A 99 0.96 13.59 -6.26
C GLY A 99 0.59 12.62 -7.37
N SER A 100 1.22 11.43 -7.41
CA SER A 100 1.00 10.47 -8.49
C SER A 100 -0.08 9.43 -8.19
N ILE A 101 -0.24 9.01 -6.94
CA ILE A 101 -1.12 7.88 -6.58
C ILE A 101 -2.59 8.12 -6.93
N PRO A 102 -3.20 9.34 -6.76
CA PRO A 102 -4.59 9.53 -7.13
C PRO A 102 -4.83 9.30 -8.63
N LEU A 103 -3.96 9.84 -9.50
CA LEU A 103 -4.07 9.65 -10.94
C LEU A 103 -3.87 8.19 -11.36
N ILE A 104 -2.93 7.47 -10.73
CA ILE A 104 -2.73 6.03 -10.99
C ILE A 104 -3.98 5.24 -10.62
N CYS A 105 -4.55 5.50 -9.45
CA CYS A 105 -5.76 4.82 -9.00
C CYS A 105 -6.95 5.13 -9.92
N ASP A 106 -7.12 6.38 -10.35
CA ASP A 106 -8.19 6.80 -11.25
C ASP A 106 -8.10 6.09 -12.62
N ILE A 107 -6.88 5.99 -13.19
CA ILE A 107 -6.65 5.26 -14.46
C ILE A 107 -6.99 3.77 -14.30
N LEU A 108 -6.60 3.15 -13.20
CA LEU A 108 -6.88 1.74 -12.95
C LEU A 108 -8.36 1.49 -12.69
N ALA A 109 -9.04 2.43 -12.03
CA ALA A 109 -10.49 2.37 -11.73
C ALA A 109 -11.38 2.48 -12.97
N ALA A 110 -10.82 2.88 -14.11
CA ALA A 110 -11.53 2.82 -15.40
C ALA A 110 -11.89 1.38 -15.81
N ASP A 111 -11.20 0.37 -15.26
CA ASP A 111 -11.55 -1.04 -15.41
C ASP A 111 -12.29 -1.54 -14.14
N PRO A 112 -13.61 -1.78 -14.21
CA PRO A 112 -14.42 -2.16 -13.04
C PRO A 112 -14.10 -3.55 -12.49
N GLU A 113 -13.37 -4.38 -13.24
CA GLU A 113 -12.96 -5.70 -12.77
C GLU A 113 -11.72 -5.64 -11.88
N LYS A 114 -11.01 -4.52 -11.86
CA LYS A 114 -9.83 -4.34 -11.00
C LYS A 114 -10.19 -4.09 -9.55
N VAL A 115 -9.33 -4.62 -8.68
CA VAL A 115 -9.33 -4.37 -7.24
C VAL A 115 -8.14 -3.49 -6.91
N ILE A 116 -8.38 -2.23 -6.61
CA ILE A 116 -7.33 -1.24 -6.38
C ILE A 116 -7.18 -1.00 -4.90
N VAL A 117 -5.98 -1.24 -4.38
CA VAL A 117 -5.66 -1.14 -2.96
C VAL A 117 -4.55 -0.10 -2.75
N PRO A 118 -4.90 1.15 -2.45
CA PRO A 118 -3.92 2.15 -2.06
C PRO A 118 -3.29 1.84 -0.70
N VAL A 119 -1.97 2.00 -0.61
CA VAL A 119 -1.18 1.90 0.63
C VAL A 119 -0.45 3.22 0.83
N LEU A 120 -0.85 3.97 1.84
CA LEU A 120 -0.28 5.27 2.16
C LEU A 120 0.63 5.16 3.39
N LEU A 121 1.93 5.40 3.19
CA LEU A 121 2.92 5.51 4.26
C LEU A 121 2.80 6.92 4.86
N MET A 122 2.20 7.04 6.03
CA MET A 122 1.86 8.32 6.62
C MET A 122 3.07 8.95 7.33
N PRO A 123 3.27 10.27 7.22
CA PRO A 123 4.40 10.95 7.84
C PRO A 123 4.31 10.89 9.37
N ARG A 124 5.46 11.01 10.03
CA ARG A 124 5.56 11.18 11.48
C ARG A 124 5.04 12.55 11.91
N LYS A 125 4.65 12.69 13.17
CA LYS A 125 4.16 13.95 13.73
C LYS A 125 5.23 15.06 13.79
N ASP A 126 6.49 14.69 13.90
CA ASP A 126 7.65 15.59 13.92
C ASP A 126 8.11 16.01 12.52
N GLU A 127 7.57 15.40 11.45
CA GLU A 127 7.88 15.82 10.08
C GLU A 127 7.26 17.19 9.73
N PRO A 128 7.84 17.91 8.75
CA PRO A 128 7.35 19.23 8.33
C PRO A 128 5.85 19.27 8.05
N ILE A 129 5.22 20.41 8.37
CA ILE A 129 3.77 20.57 8.19
C ILE A 129 3.33 20.32 6.74
N GLN A 130 4.17 20.68 5.76
CA GLN A 130 3.87 20.44 4.34
C GLN A 130 3.67 18.95 4.06
N LYS A 131 4.48 18.06 4.64
CA LYS A 131 4.31 16.62 4.47
C LYS A 131 3.00 16.11 5.08
N ARG A 132 2.61 16.66 6.23
CA ARG A 132 1.33 16.31 6.86
C ARG A 132 0.13 16.82 6.06
N LEU A 133 0.25 18.01 5.46
CA LEU A 133 -0.78 18.54 4.54
C LEU A 133 -0.88 17.69 3.27
N ASN A 134 0.25 17.29 2.67
CA ASN A 134 0.26 16.39 1.53
C ASN A 134 -0.44 15.07 1.86
N ALA A 135 -0.16 14.50 3.04
CA ALA A 135 -0.76 13.25 3.49
C ALA A 135 -2.28 13.37 3.70
N TYR A 136 -2.73 14.47 4.30
CA TYR A 136 -4.16 14.75 4.44
C TYR A 136 -4.85 14.87 3.07
N ASN A 137 -4.27 15.65 2.17
CA ASN A 137 -4.85 15.90 0.85
C ASN A 137 -4.93 14.61 0.03
N VAL A 138 -3.86 13.79 0.00
CA VAL A 138 -3.90 12.53 -0.76
C VAL A 138 -4.87 11.52 -0.15
N ALA A 139 -4.97 11.44 1.17
CA ALA A 139 -5.93 10.56 1.83
C ALA A 139 -7.37 10.97 1.49
N LYS A 140 -7.66 12.28 1.47
CA LYS A 140 -8.95 12.83 1.05
C LYS A 140 -9.26 12.49 -0.41
N GLU A 141 -8.34 12.77 -1.32
CA GLU A 141 -8.52 12.46 -2.76
C GLU A 141 -8.79 10.97 -2.99
N ILE A 142 -8.01 10.08 -2.36
CA ILE A 142 -8.24 8.63 -2.43
C ILE A 142 -9.63 8.26 -1.90
N SER A 143 -10.08 8.88 -0.80
CA SER A 143 -11.40 8.59 -0.23
C SER A 143 -12.55 9.06 -1.12
N GLU A 144 -12.33 10.08 -1.94
CA GLU A 144 -13.32 10.64 -2.87
C GLU A 144 -13.30 9.94 -4.24
N THR A 145 -12.23 9.21 -4.59
CA THR A 145 -12.13 8.48 -5.87
C THR A 145 -13.07 7.27 -5.87
N GLU A 146 -13.86 7.12 -6.92
CA GLU A 146 -14.72 5.97 -7.14
C GLU A 146 -13.90 4.76 -7.64
N GLY A 147 -14.42 3.56 -7.43
CA GLY A 147 -13.76 2.32 -7.89
C GLY A 147 -12.53 1.89 -7.07
N ILE A 148 -12.17 2.64 -6.03
CA ILE A 148 -11.14 2.24 -5.09
C ILE A 148 -11.75 1.35 -4.01
N GLY A 149 -11.09 0.23 -3.73
CA GLY A 149 -11.42 -0.66 -2.63
C GLY A 149 -10.82 -0.25 -1.28
N ALA A 150 -10.36 -1.24 -0.55
CA ALA A 150 -9.73 -1.07 0.75
C ALA A 150 -8.47 -0.20 0.68
N THR A 151 -8.34 0.76 1.57
CA THR A 151 -7.15 1.62 1.69
C THR A 151 -6.39 1.31 2.96
N ILE A 152 -5.08 1.15 2.85
CA ILE A 152 -4.18 0.82 3.95
C ILE A 152 -3.39 2.07 4.35
N PHE A 153 -3.47 2.45 5.63
CA PHE A 153 -2.73 3.58 6.18
C PHE A 153 -1.65 3.07 7.13
N ILE A 154 -0.38 3.24 6.77
CA ILE A 154 0.76 2.80 7.57
C ILE A 154 1.24 3.94 8.48
N ASN A 155 1.39 3.62 9.76
CA ASN A 155 1.86 4.54 10.77
C ASN A 155 3.39 4.48 10.89
N ASN A 156 4.09 5.49 10.37
CA ASN A 156 5.55 5.56 10.49
C ASN A 156 6.06 5.87 11.91
N GLU A 157 5.15 6.07 12.88
CA GLU A 157 5.50 6.18 14.30
C GLU A 157 5.43 4.86 15.06
N SER A 158 4.92 3.79 14.44
CA SER A 158 4.72 2.50 15.11
C SER A 158 6.01 1.81 15.55
N TYR A 159 7.13 2.13 14.90
CA TYR A 159 8.48 1.65 15.22
C TYR A 159 9.52 2.73 14.95
N ASP A 160 10.68 2.64 15.60
CA ASP A 160 11.77 3.60 15.43
C ASP A 160 12.40 3.54 14.02
N SER A 161 12.40 2.36 13.40
CA SER A 161 12.99 2.13 12.09
C SER A 161 11.93 1.97 10.99
N LEU A 162 11.97 2.83 9.97
CA LEU A 162 11.16 2.69 8.76
C LEU A 162 11.43 1.36 8.02
N GLN A 163 12.65 0.84 8.12
CA GLN A 163 12.99 -0.45 7.53
C GLN A 163 12.21 -1.60 8.20
N GLN A 164 12.03 -1.55 9.52
CA GLN A 164 11.22 -2.53 10.25
C GLN A 164 9.76 -2.43 9.84
N ILE A 165 9.20 -1.22 9.73
CA ILE A 165 7.83 -1.00 9.29
C ILE A 165 7.63 -1.57 7.88
N ASN A 166 8.52 -1.23 6.95
CA ASN A 166 8.46 -1.71 5.57
C ASN A 166 8.55 -3.24 5.49
N SER A 167 9.46 -3.85 6.27
CA SER A 167 9.61 -5.32 6.30
C SER A 167 8.36 -6.01 6.85
N ARG A 168 7.74 -5.44 7.90
CA ARG A 168 6.48 -5.94 8.44
C ARG A 168 5.34 -5.80 7.45
N LEU A 169 5.20 -4.65 6.79
CA LEU A 169 4.18 -4.44 5.76
C LEU A 169 4.29 -5.47 4.63
N ILE A 170 5.50 -5.69 4.12
CA ILE A 170 5.74 -6.69 3.08
C ILE A 170 5.38 -8.10 3.57
N CYS A 171 5.77 -8.45 4.80
CA CYS A 171 5.47 -9.75 5.37
C CYS A 171 3.96 -9.96 5.56
N MET A 172 3.27 -8.98 6.11
CA MET A 172 1.83 -9.06 6.40
C MET A 172 0.99 -9.15 5.13
N LEU A 173 1.28 -8.32 4.13
CA LEU A 173 0.58 -8.38 2.84
C LEU A 173 0.91 -9.66 2.07
N ASP A 174 2.18 -10.11 2.06
CA ASP A 174 2.56 -11.38 1.43
C ASP A 174 1.82 -12.56 2.08
N ALA A 175 1.74 -12.59 3.41
CA ALA A 175 0.99 -13.61 4.14
C ALA A 175 -0.51 -13.54 3.81
N PHE A 176 -1.11 -12.35 3.85
CA PHE A 176 -2.52 -12.17 3.49
C PHE A 176 -2.84 -12.70 2.07
N PHE A 177 -1.98 -12.42 1.12
CA PHE A 177 -2.19 -12.86 -0.26
C PHE A 177 -1.94 -14.35 -0.47
N THR A 178 -0.94 -14.93 0.18
CA THR A 178 -0.44 -16.27 -0.15
C THR A 178 -0.74 -17.34 0.88
N ASP A 179 -1.07 -16.94 2.11
CA ASP A 179 -1.41 -17.91 3.15
C ASP A 179 -2.79 -18.49 2.87
N ASN A 180 -2.81 -19.80 2.66
CA ASN A 180 -4.01 -20.62 2.52
C ASN A 180 -4.09 -21.62 3.67
N SER A 181 -3.47 -21.30 4.81
CA SER A 181 -3.56 -22.15 5.99
C SER A 181 -5.02 -22.31 6.40
N HIS A 182 -5.44 -23.56 6.55
CA HIS A 182 -6.79 -23.90 6.95
C HIS A 182 -7.02 -23.38 8.39
N SER A 183 -7.87 -22.39 8.53
CA SER A 183 -8.34 -21.98 9.85
C SER A 183 -9.17 -23.13 10.46
N LEU A 184 -9.04 -23.31 11.77
CA LEU A 184 -9.83 -24.26 12.52
C LEU A 184 -11.32 -23.85 12.44
N GLY A 185 -12.02 -24.30 11.40
CA GLY A 185 -13.48 -24.22 11.32
C GLY A 185 -14.08 -23.24 10.31
N ALA A 186 -13.29 -22.45 9.57
CA ALA A 186 -13.78 -21.63 8.46
C ALA A 186 -12.73 -21.56 7.34
N ASN A 187 -13.18 -21.62 6.10
CA ASN A 187 -12.30 -21.40 4.94
C ASN A 187 -12.28 -19.90 4.66
N PHE A 188 -11.12 -19.26 4.86
CA PHE A 188 -10.87 -17.90 4.38
C PHE A 188 -10.20 -18.01 3.02
N ASP A 189 -11.00 -18.11 1.98
CA ASP A 189 -10.54 -18.36 0.62
C ASP A 189 -10.18 -17.07 -0.15
N ASP A 190 -9.69 -17.24 -1.37
CA ASP A 190 -9.26 -16.12 -2.20
C ASP A 190 -10.42 -15.21 -2.61
N SER A 191 -11.64 -15.73 -2.70
CA SER A 191 -12.83 -14.93 -3.04
C SER A 191 -13.25 -14.02 -1.90
N GLU A 192 -13.12 -14.50 -0.66
CA GLU A 192 -13.39 -13.70 0.54
C GLU A 192 -12.33 -12.60 0.73
N LYS A 193 -11.06 -12.93 0.49
CA LYS A 193 -9.97 -11.93 0.48
C LYS A 193 -10.21 -10.85 -0.57
N GLU A 194 -10.59 -11.24 -1.78
CA GLU A 194 -10.93 -10.30 -2.85
C GLU A 194 -12.11 -9.40 -2.46
N LYS A 195 -13.16 -9.97 -1.89
CA LYS A 195 -14.32 -9.21 -1.41
C LYS A 195 -13.91 -8.17 -0.38
N MET A 196 -13.10 -8.54 0.61
CA MET A 196 -12.58 -7.60 1.61
C MET A 196 -11.77 -6.47 0.98
N LEU A 197 -10.96 -6.76 -0.05
CA LEU A 197 -10.17 -5.76 -0.75
C LEU A 197 -11.01 -4.87 -1.67
N LYS A 198 -12.18 -5.32 -2.12
CA LYS A 198 -13.14 -4.52 -2.92
C LYS A 198 -13.95 -3.54 -2.08
N ASP A 199 -14.17 -3.85 -0.82
CA ASP A 199 -14.96 -3.00 0.05
C ASP A 199 -14.20 -1.71 0.37
N LYS A 200 -14.82 -0.57 0.06
CA LYS A 200 -14.24 0.75 0.30
C LYS A 200 -14.15 1.04 1.79
N GLY A 201 -12.96 1.40 2.25
CA GLY A 201 -12.73 1.74 3.63
C GLY A 201 -11.28 1.56 4.07
N ALA A 202 -11.00 1.79 5.34
CA ALA A 202 -9.69 1.51 5.91
C ALA A 202 -9.53 0.01 6.17
N PHE A 203 -8.39 -0.55 5.77
CA PHE A 203 -8.07 -1.97 5.91
C PHE A 203 -6.89 -2.18 6.86
N VAL A 204 -7.04 -3.08 7.81
CA VAL A 204 -6.03 -3.43 8.81
C VAL A 204 -5.80 -4.94 8.80
N ILE A 205 -4.54 -5.35 8.85
CA ILE A 205 -4.13 -6.74 8.98
C ILE A 205 -3.49 -6.93 10.35
N ALA A 206 -3.95 -7.90 11.13
CA ALA A 206 -3.28 -8.32 12.35
C ALA A 206 -2.50 -9.60 12.12
N MET A 207 -1.27 -9.67 12.62
CA MET A 207 -0.50 -10.90 12.72
C MET A 207 -0.27 -11.22 14.20
N LEU A 208 -0.79 -12.34 14.62
CA LEU A 208 -0.55 -12.88 15.94
C LEU A 208 0.54 -13.95 15.82
N SER A 209 1.68 -13.73 16.49
CA SER A 209 2.68 -14.77 16.62
C SER A 209 2.35 -15.63 17.83
N ASN A 210 2.01 -16.87 17.61
CA ASN A 210 1.90 -17.85 18.69
C ASN A 210 3.32 -18.29 19.07
N ASN A 211 4.01 -17.47 19.89
CA ASN A 211 5.33 -17.81 20.43
C ASN A 211 5.24 -18.74 21.64
N ASN A 212 4.05 -19.19 22.01
CA ASN A 212 3.86 -20.06 23.16
C ASN A 212 3.98 -21.52 22.73
N THR A 213 5.04 -22.15 23.22
CA THR A 213 5.25 -23.60 23.18
C THR A 213 4.17 -24.39 23.98
N ASP A 214 3.23 -23.70 24.63
CA ASP A 214 2.27 -24.26 25.57
C ASP A 214 0.82 -24.36 25.07
N ASN A 215 0.55 -24.38 23.77
CA ASN A 215 -0.81 -24.55 23.23
C ASN A 215 -1.86 -23.57 23.83
N GLN A 216 -1.48 -22.41 24.31
CA GLN A 216 -2.44 -21.41 24.77
C GLN A 216 -3.15 -20.79 23.58
N ALA A 217 -4.47 -20.88 23.59
CA ALA A 217 -5.31 -20.19 22.59
C ALA A 217 -5.04 -18.68 22.66
N VAL A 218 -4.95 -18.05 21.49
CA VAL A 218 -4.86 -16.59 21.40
C VAL A 218 -6.10 -15.97 22.04
N SER A 219 -5.92 -15.08 23.00
CA SER A 219 -7.05 -14.43 23.67
C SER A 219 -7.74 -13.41 22.75
N THR A 220 -9.03 -13.20 22.96
CA THR A 220 -9.78 -12.13 22.24
C THR A 220 -9.15 -10.76 22.50
N GLU A 221 -8.61 -10.53 23.70
CA GLU A 221 -7.92 -9.28 24.05
C GLU A 221 -6.66 -9.08 23.19
N ASP A 222 -5.84 -10.13 23.00
CA ASP A 222 -4.65 -10.05 22.13
C ASP A 222 -5.03 -9.79 20.68
N MET A 223 -6.12 -10.37 20.20
CA MET A 223 -6.66 -10.10 18.86
C MET A 223 -7.06 -8.63 18.72
N ILE A 224 -7.84 -8.11 19.65
CA ILE A 224 -8.27 -6.70 19.64
C ILE A 224 -7.05 -5.77 19.71
N GLN A 225 -6.11 -6.01 20.61
CA GLN A 225 -4.91 -5.19 20.73
C GLN A 225 -4.04 -5.21 19.47
N SER A 226 -3.92 -6.36 18.80
CA SER A 226 -3.15 -6.44 17.55
C SER A 226 -3.84 -5.72 16.38
N LEU A 227 -5.16 -5.63 16.37
CA LEU A 227 -5.92 -4.86 15.37
C LEU A 227 -5.92 -3.36 15.65
N THR A 228 -5.92 -2.93 16.91
CA THR A 228 -6.20 -1.54 17.29
C THR A 228 -4.96 -0.76 17.75
N ALA A 229 -3.99 -1.39 18.41
CA ALA A 229 -2.91 -0.68 19.08
C ALA A 229 -1.50 -1.23 18.81
N LYS A 230 -1.33 -2.55 18.69
CA LYS A 230 -0.02 -3.19 18.57
C LYS A 230 0.26 -3.63 17.13
N ASN A 231 0.19 -2.70 16.18
CA ASN A 231 0.41 -2.97 14.75
C ASN A 231 1.14 -1.81 14.08
N ILE A 232 1.30 -1.89 12.74
CA ILE A 232 1.92 -0.85 11.92
C ILE A 232 0.92 0.11 11.26
N PHE A 233 -0.37 -0.04 11.53
CA PHE A 233 -1.43 0.75 10.88
C PHE A 233 -1.77 1.99 11.70
N LEU A 234 -2.32 3.02 11.05
CA LEU A 234 -2.89 4.13 11.79
C LEU A 234 -4.07 3.64 12.63
N PRO A 235 -4.21 4.15 13.88
CA PRO A 235 -5.39 3.87 14.67
C PRO A 235 -6.65 4.31 13.91
N ILE A 236 -7.60 3.40 13.79
CA ILE A 236 -8.92 3.68 13.22
C ILE A 236 -9.86 4.01 14.37
N ASN A 237 -10.64 5.08 14.25
CA ASN A 237 -11.72 5.33 15.19
C ASN A 237 -12.81 4.26 14.99
N ASN A 238 -13.04 3.44 16.01
CA ASN A 238 -13.98 2.32 15.96
C ASN A 238 -15.46 2.75 16.12
N ASP A 239 -15.78 4.05 16.11
CA ASP A 239 -17.15 4.54 16.09
C ASP A 239 -17.84 4.27 14.73
N GLY A 240 -17.10 3.78 13.76
CA GLY A 240 -17.58 3.40 12.44
C GLY A 240 -18.07 1.94 12.36
N VAL A 241 -18.75 1.64 11.26
CA VAL A 241 -19.20 0.29 10.95
C VAL A 241 -18.02 -0.55 10.48
N VAL A 242 -17.78 -1.70 11.12
CA VAL A 242 -16.89 -2.74 10.61
C VAL A 242 -17.70 -3.59 9.62
N SER A 243 -17.34 -3.53 8.34
CA SER A 243 -18.07 -4.23 7.29
C SER A 243 -17.64 -5.70 7.13
N ASN A 244 -16.34 -5.99 7.34
CA ASN A 244 -15.79 -7.33 7.18
C ASN A 244 -14.73 -7.64 8.25
N ILE A 245 -14.74 -8.87 8.76
CA ILE A 245 -13.70 -9.43 9.61
C ILE A 245 -13.35 -10.81 9.05
N GLY A 246 -12.07 -11.03 8.70
CA GLY A 246 -11.51 -12.34 8.37
C GLY A 246 -10.60 -12.81 9.49
N ILE A 247 -10.69 -14.09 9.88
CA ILE A 247 -9.84 -14.72 10.91
C ILE A 247 -9.22 -15.97 10.32
#